data_853f9e7b8b0542118ada77fcfc20212f
#
_entry.id   853f9e7b8b0542118ada77fcfc20212f
#
_cell.length_a   1.000
_cell.length_b   1.000
_cell.length_c   1.000
_cell.angle_alpha   90.00
_cell.angle_beta   90.00
_cell.angle_gamma   90.00
#
_symmetry.space_group_name_H-M   'P 1'
#
loop_
_entity.id
_entity.type
_entity.pdbx_description
1 polymer ?
#
loop_
_entity_poly.entity_id
_entity_poly.type
_entity_poly.pdbx_seq_one_letter_code
_entity_poly.pdbx_strand_id
1 'polypeptide(L)' 'YKRQAAASSATSIKAPLPGTIMTINVKVGDQVKRGDTLVVMEAMKMENNIMANKDGQVKAIHVTVGQTVVQDDKLVDLQ' A
#
# COMPACT_ATOMS: atom_id res chain seq x y z
N TYR A 1 -15.29 18.03 -14.69
CA TYR A 1 -15.34 17.74 -14.19
C TYR A 1 -15.41 16.92 -13.52
N LYS A 2 -15.73 16.81 -13.48
CA LYS A 2 -15.83 16.03 -12.80
C LYS A 2 -15.10 15.21 -12.41
N ARG A 3 -14.44 14.96 -12.69
CA ARG A 3 -13.72 14.24 -12.40
C ARG A 3 -13.06 14.41 -11.29
N GLN A 4 -12.94 15.10 -10.91
CA GLN A 4 -12.51 15.29 -9.73
C GLN A 4 -12.95 14.38 -8.73
N ALA A 5 -14.03 13.81 -8.85
CA ALA A 5 -14.49 12.75 -8.00
C ALA A 5 -13.50 11.63 -7.94
N ALA A 6 -12.86 11.37 -9.05
CA ALA A 6 -11.84 10.34 -9.07
C ALA A 6 -10.70 10.68 -8.13
N ALA A 7 -10.34 11.93 -8.07
CA ALA A 7 -9.27 12.33 -7.18
C ALA A 7 -9.69 12.12 -5.73
N SER A 8 -10.93 12.37 -5.41
CA SER A 8 -11.38 12.23 -4.03
C SER A 8 -11.45 10.78 -3.58
N SER A 9 -11.39 9.82 -4.50
CA SER A 9 -11.41 8.42 -4.11
C SER A 9 -10.04 7.84 -3.85
N ALA A 10 -8.99 8.59 -4.07
CA ALA A 10 -7.64 8.10 -3.86
C ALA A 10 -7.39 7.88 -2.36
N THR A 11 -6.73 6.78 -2.04
CA THR A 11 -6.42 6.42 -0.65
C THR A 11 -4.97 5.99 -0.59
N SER A 12 -4.26 6.47 0.40
CA SER A 12 -2.87 6.06 0.61
C SER A 12 -2.82 5.00 1.70
N ILE A 13 -2.14 3.91 1.42
CA ILE A 13 -1.88 2.87 2.40
C ILE A 13 -0.53 3.20 3.04
N LYS A 14 -0.53 3.36 4.35
CA LYS A 14 0.66 3.78 5.08
C LYS A 14 1.16 2.66 5.99
N ALA A 15 2.43 2.72 6.32
CA ALA A 15 3.03 1.76 7.23
C ALA A 15 2.48 1.98 8.64
N PRO A 16 1.97 0.93 9.29
CA PRO A 16 1.45 1.08 10.65
C PRO A 16 2.56 1.19 11.69
N LEU A 17 3.76 0.74 11.35
CA LEU A 17 4.91 0.80 12.24
C LEU A 17 6.18 0.77 11.42
N PRO A 18 7.34 1.12 12.02
CA PRO A 18 8.61 1.06 11.30
C PRO A 18 8.98 -0.39 10.97
N GLY A 19 9.56 -0.61 9.83
CA GLY A 19 10.00 -1.94 9.43
C GLY A 19 10.65 -1.95 8.06
N THR A 20 10.82 -3.15 7.52
CA THR A 20 11.46 -3.34 6.22
C THR A 20 10.49 -4.04 5.28
N ILE A 21 10.41 -3.57 4.05
CA ILE A 21 9.55 -4.16 3.05
C ILE A 21 10.16 -5.49 2.59
N MET A 22 9.43 -6.58 2.78
CA MET A 22 9.90 -7.90 2.39
C MET A 22 9.43 -8.28 1.01
N THR A 23 8.16 -8.01 0.71
CA THR A 23 7.57 -8.41 -0.56
C THR A 23 6.50 -7.40 -0.94
N ILE A 24 6.40 -7.12 -2.24
CA ILE A 24 5.32 -6.31 -2.79
C ILE A 24 4.52 -7.22 -3.70
N ASN A 25 3.25 -7.45 -3.36
CA ASN A 25 2.42 -8.42 -4.06
C ASN A 25 1.60 -7.83 -5.19
N VAL A 26 1.69 -6.51 -5.40
CA VAL A 26 0.90 -5.83 -6.42
C VAL A 26 1.79 -4.95 -7.26
N LYS A 27 1.26 -4.47 -8.38
CA LYS A 27 1.96 -3.55 -9.27
C LYS A 27 1.04 -2.39 -9.59
N VAL A 28 1.62 -1.30 -10.05
CA VAL A 28 0.83 -0.17 -10.52
C VAL A 28 -0.12 -0.66 -11.62
N GLY A 29 -1.39 -0.35 -11.46
CA GLY A 29 -2.42 -0.76 -12.39
C GLY A 29 -3.17 -2.02 -11.99
N ASP A 30 -2.69 -2.76 -10.98
CA ASP A 30 -3.39 -3.95 -10.52
C ASP A 30 -4.68 -3.57 -9.80
N GLN A 31 -5.71 -4.39 -10.00
CA GLN A 31 -6.95 -4.22 -9.26
C GLN A 31 -6.86 -5.01 -7.97
N VAL A 32 -7.31 -4.42 -6.89
CA VAL A 32 -7.28 -5.04 -5.58
C VAL A 32 -8.64 -4.92 -4.92
N LYS A 33 -8.88 -5.80 -3.97
CA LYS A 33 -10.11 -5.78 -3.19
C LYS A 33 -9.73 -5.62 -1.73
N ARG A 34 -10.69 -5.13 -0.97
CA ARG A 34 -10.51 -5.01 0.47
C ARG A 34 -10.09 -6.36 1.04
N GLY A 35 -9.02 -6.34 1.81
CA GLY A 35 -8.45 -7.56 2.39
C GLY A 35 -7.35 -8.20 1.58
N ASP A 36 -7.10 -7.74 0.34
CA ASP A 36 -5.99 -8.26 -0.45
C ASP A 36 -4.68 -7.77 0.14
N THR A 37 -3.70 -8.67 0.25
CA THR A 37 -2.38 -8.29 0.75
C THR A 37 -1.64 -7.53 -0.33
N LEU A 38 -1.27 -6.30 -0.02
CA LEU A 38 -0.55 -5.45 -0.96
C LEU A 38 0.95 -5.60 -0.78
N VAL A 39 1.40 -5.53 0.46
CA VAL A 39 2.81 -5.52 0.79
C VAL A 39 2.99 -6.36 2.05
N VAL A 40 4.09 -7.08 2.13
CA VAL A 40 4.48 -7.76 3.37
C VAL A 40 5.70 -7.05 3.90
N MET A 41 5.66 -6.65 5.16
CA MET A 41 6.79 -6.00 5.80
C MET A 41 7.16 -6.72 7.08
N GLU A 42 8.43 -6.65 7.43
CA GLU A 42 8.92 -7.19 8.68
C GLU A 42 9.13 -6.05 9.67
N ALA A 43 8.52 -6.16 10.84
CA ALA A 43 8.69 -5.18 11.90
C ALA A 43 8.73 -5.92 13.22
N MET A 44 9.69 -5.57 14.07
CA MET A 44 9.81 -6.16 15.40
C MET A 44 9.91 -7.69 15.33
N LYS A 45 10.62 -8.19 14.33
CA LYS A 45 10.84 -9.63 14.11
C LYS A 45 9.57 -10.40 13.75
N MET A 46 8.55 -9.70 13.27
CA MET A 46 7.30 -10.31 12.86
C MET A 46 6.95 -9.83 11.46
N GLU A 47 6.34 -10.72 10.69
CA GLU A 47 5.83 -10.34 9.39
C GLU A 47 4.46 -9.69 9.56
N ASN A 48 4.25 -8.60 8.86
CA ASN A 48 2.99 -7.89 8.87
C ASN A 48 2.47 -7.77 7.44
N ASN A 49 1.24 -8.23 7.24
CA ASN A 49 0.60 -8.13 5.93
C ASN A 49 -0.13 -6.81 5.86
N ILE A 50 0.27 -5.97 4.93
CA ILE A 50 -0.39 -4.68 4.70
C ILE A 50 -1.44 -4.92 3.64
N MET A 51 -2.70 -4.80 4.02
CA MET A 51 -3.82 -5.14 3.16
C MET A 51 -4.55 -3.91 2.70
N ALA A 52 -5.23 -4.05 1.56
CA ALA A 52 -6.06 -2.98 1.05
C ALA A 52 -7.24 -2.75 1.99
N ASN A 53 -7.55 -1.49 2.24
CA ASN A 53 -8.68 -1.14 3.10
C ASN A 53 -9.94 -0.82 2.28
N LYS A 54 -9.86 -0.98 0.96
CA LYS A 54 -10.99 -0.77 0.09
C LYS A 54 -10.71 -1.45 -1.25
N ASP A 55 -11.78 -1.62 -2.03
CA ASP A 55 -11.65 -2.09 -3.40
C ASP A 55 -11.13 -0.94 -4.25
N GLY A 56 -10.27 -1.23 -5.19
CA GLY A 56 -9.75 -0.20 -6.06
C GLY A 56 -8.64 -0.69 -6.94
N GLN A 57 -7.89 0.24 -7.47
CA GLN A 57 -6.78 -0.06 -8.36
C GLN A 57 -5.52 0.60 -7.80
N VAL A 58 -4.40 -0.07 -7.92
CA VAL A 58 -3.12 0.48 -7.46
C VAL A 58 -2.74 1.64 -8.38
N LYS A 59 -2.64 2.82 -7.79
CA LYS A 59 -2.30 4.03 -8.52
C LYS A 59 -0.79 4.24 -8.54
N ALA A 60 -0.14 4.01 -7.41
CA ALA A 60 1.29 4.21 -7.30
C ALA A 60 1.84 3.35 -6.17
N ILE A 61 3.09 2.95 -6.30
CA ILE A 61 3.81 2.23 -5.26
C ILE A 61 5.02 3.08 -4.90
N HIS A 62 5.14 3.41 -3.62
CA HIS A 62 6.16 4.35 -3.15
C HIS A 62 7.37 3.67 -2.53
N VAL A 63 7.37 2.34 -2.48
CA VAL A 63 8.43 1.59 -1.81
C VAL A 63 8.93 0.48 -2.71
N THR A 64 10.09 -0.09 -2.34
CA THR A 64 10.66 -1.22 -3.06
C THR A 64 10.99 -2.31 -2.05
N VAL A 65 11.16 -3.53 -2.56
CA VAL A 65 11.55 -4.66 -1.72
C VAL A 65 12.91 -4.35 -1.09
N GLY A 66 13.00 -4.55 0.21
CA GLY A 66 14.22 -4.28 0.96
C GLY A 66 14.33 -2.87 1.51
N GLN A 67 13.37 -2.00 1.20
CA GLN A 67 13.41 -0.63 1.70
C GLN A 67 12.95 -0.58 3.14
N THR A 68 13.64 0.23 3.94
CA THR A 68 13.21 0.47 5.32
C THR A 68 12.23 1.63 5.33
N VAL A 69 11.14 1.46 6.07
CA VAL A 69 10.11 2.49 6.19
C VAL A 69 9.88 2.80 7.66
N VAL A 70 9.31 3.97 7.91
CA VAL A 70 8.92 4.37 9.27
C VAL A 70 7.41 4.49 9.32
N GLN A 71 6.87 4.65 10.51
CA GLN A 71 5.43 4.78 10.69
C GLN A 71 4.91 5.93 9.84
N ASP A 72 3.77 5.68 9.21
CA ASP A 72 3.07 6.65 8.34
C ASP A 72 3.75 6.91 6.99
N ASP A 73 4.84 6.21 6.67
CA ASP A 73 5.38 6.30 5.31
C ASP A 73 4.37 5.72 4.33
N LYS A 74 4.19 6.41 3.21
CA LYS A 74 3.28 5.92 2.18
C LYS A 74 3.87 4.69 1.52
N LEU A 75 3.07 3.64 1.42
CA LEU A 75 3.48 2.40 0.78
C LEU A 75 2.88 2.29 -0.60
N VAL A 76 1.57 2.37 -0.70
CA VAL A 76 0.82 2.18 -1.95
C VAL A 76 -0.33 3.17 -1.97
N ASP A 77 -0.57 3.76 -3.13
CA ASP A 77 -1.75 4.60 -3.34
C ASP A 77 -2.77 3.79 -4.13
N LEU A 78 -4.00 3.80 -3.66
CA LEU A 78 -5.13 3.17 -4.33
C LEU A 78 -6.08 4.25 -4.86
N GLN A 79 -6.76 3.94 -5.94
CA GLN A 79 -7.78 4.85 -6.44
C GLN A 79 -9.08 4.12 -6.73
#